data_0235d2c61fdff8539067598c10ffa5f5
#
_entry.id   0235d2c61fdff8539067598c10ffa5f5
#
_cell.length_a   1.000
_cell.length_b   1.000
_cell.length_c   1.000
_cell.angle_alpha   90.00
_cell.angle_beta   90.00
_cell.angle_gamma   90.00
#
_symmetry.space_group_name_H-M   'P 1'
#
loop_
_entity.id
_entity.type
_entity.pdbx_description
1 polymer ?
#
loop_
_entity_poly.entity_id
_entity_poly.type
_entity_poly.pdbx_seq_one_letter_code
_entity_poly.pdbx_strand_id
1 'polypeptide(L)'
;GKSSVLECILGIKKPDSGEISILGLNPFTQRKQIFEKTGVQFQEAHYQDKITVEELCETTASLYRNPADYPELLRRFGIKDKLKSAVSELSGGQRQRLFIVLALIPDPEVVFLDELTTGLDVKARREVWKILEELKNKGLTIFLTSHFMDEVEVLCDQICILKKGKAVFYGTVSEAIRQSPYEKLEDAYLWFAGEEGETNEDF
;
A
#
# COMPACT_ATOMS: atom_id res chain seq x y z
N GLY A 1 -8.17 0.92 -12.82
CA GLY A 1 -7.13 1.91 -13.15
C GLY A 1 -5.95 1.92 -12.21
N LYS A 2 -6.17 1.98 -10.87
CA LYS A 2 -5.10 2.05 -9.86
C LYS A 2 -4.18 0.82 -9.91
N SER A 3 -4.72 -0.38 -9.84
CA SER A 3 -3.95 -1.64 -9.89
C SER A 3 -3.16 -1.79 -11.20
N SER A 4 -3.74 -1.39 -12.35
CA SER A 4 -3.01 -1.44 -13.63
C SER A 4 -1.81 -0.47 -13.67
N VAL A 5 -1.93 0.69 -13.03
CA VAL A 5 -0.80 1.64 -12.88
C VAL A 5 0.28 1.03 -11.98
N LEU A 6 -0.12 0.43 -10.86
CA LEU A 6 0.80 -0.26 -9.95
C LEU A 6 1.52 -1.42 -10.65
N GLU A 7 0.81 -2.24 -11.43
CA GLU A 7 1.40 -3.33 -12.23
C GLU A 7 2.45 -2.80 -13.23
N CYS A 8 2.18 -1.66 -13.86
CA CYS A 8 3.15 -1.03 -14.76
C CYS A 8 4.37 -0.52 -13.99
N ILE A 9 4.16 0.16 -12.85
CA ILE A 9 5.25 0.67 -12.00
C ILE A 9 6.16 -0.48 -11.56
N LEU A 10 5.59 -1.60 -11.13
CA LEU A 10 6.35 -2.78 -10.68
C LEU A 10 6.95 -3.62 -11.82
N GLY A 11 6.79 -3.20 -13.07
CA GLY A 11 7.32 -3.92 -14.25
C GLY A 11 6.64 -5.26 -14.50
N ILE A 12 5.42 -5.48 -13.98
CA ILE A 12 4.60 -6.67 -14.23
C ILE A 12 3.92 -6.53 -15.59
N LYS A 13 3.42 -5.33 -15.90
CA LYS A 13 2.76 -5.01 -17.16
C LYS A 13 3.55 -3.92 -17.90
N LYS A 14 3.79 -4.12 -19.19
CA LYS A 14 4.49 -3.13 -20.01
C LYS A 14 3.53 -1.99 -20.37
N PRO A 15 3.88 -0.71 -20.14
CA PRO A 15 3.10 0.41 -20.61
C PRO A 15 3.23 0.56 -22.15
N ASP A 16 2.20 1.11 -22.78
CA ASP A 16 2.23 1.38 -24.22
C ASP A 16 3.20 2.51 -24.58
N SER A 17 3.39 3.48 -23.66
CA SER A 17 4.30 4.61 -23.81
C SER A 17 4.69 5.17 -22.44
N GLY A 18 5.70 6.04 -22.44
CA GLY A 18 6.23 6.67 -21.23
C GLY A 18 7.38 5.88 -20.61
N GLU A 19 7.95 6.45 -19.56
CA GLU A 19 9.07 5.88 -18.81
C GLU A 19 8.71 5.72 -17.34
N ILE A 20 9.22 4.65 -16.73
CA ILE A 20 9.04 4.35 -15.31
C ILE A 20 10.41 4.17 -14.70
N SER A 21 10.63 4.81 -13.56
CA SER A 21 11.85 4.69 -12.76
C SER A 21 11.48 4.51 -11.28
N ILE A 22 12.09 3.52 -10.63
CA ILE A 22 12.02 3.30 -9.19
C ILE A 22 13.45 3.40 -8.66
N LEU A 23 13.71 4.33 -7.75
CA LEU A 23 15.05 4.59 -7.21
C LEU A 23 16.11 4.83 -8.31
N GLY A 24 15.72 5.47 -9.41
CA GLY A 24 16.59 5.71 -10.56
C GLY A 24 16.81 4.50 -11.48
N LEU A 25 16.14 3.37 -11.22
CA LEU A 25 16.28 2.11 -11.96
C LEU A 25 15.04 1.82 -12.80
N ASN A 26 15.25 1.20 -13.96
CA ASN A 26 14.16 0.78 -14.85
C ASN A 26 13.59 -0.58 -14.42
N PRO A 27 12.28 -0.71 -14.09
CA PRO A 27 11.69 -1.94 -13.57
C PRO A 27 11.64 -3.09 -14.57
N PHE A 28 11.81 -2.83 -15.87
CA PHE A 28 11.80 -3.86 -16.90
C PHE A 28 13.18 -4.50 -17.14
N THR A 29 14.26 -3.74 -16.89
CA THR A 29 15.63 -4.19 -17.18
C THR A 29 16.46 -4.43 -15.91
N GLN A 30 16.11 -3.78 -14.80
CA GLN A 30 16.88 -3.82 -13.54
C GLN A 30 16.03 -4.34 -12.37
N ARG A 31 15.08 -5.23 -12.67
CA ARG A 31 14.09 -5.76 -11.74
C ARG A 31 14.70 -6.32 -10.45
N LYS A 32 15.77 -7.13 -10.57
CA LYS A 32 16.41 -7.74 -9.41
C LYS A 32 16.94 -6.70 -8.42
N GLN A 33 17.60 -5.65 -8.91
CA GLN A 33 18.15 -4.58 -8.08
C GLN A 33 17.05 -3.78 -7.39
N ILE A 34 15.91 -3.55 -8.08
CA ILE A 34 14.75 -2.86 -7.53
C ILE A 34 14.14 -3.69 -6.40
N PHE A 35 13.87 -4.98 -6.63
CA PHE A 35 13.22 -5.83 -5.63
C PHE A 35 14.09 -6.17 -4.42
N GLU A 36 15.42 -5.95 -4.48
CA GLU A 36 16.30 -5.98 -3.30
C GLU A 36 16.04 -4.79 -2.33
N LYS A 37 15.41 -3.71 -2.80
CA LYS A 37 15.21 -2.44 -2.08
C LYS A 37 13.73 -2.02 -1.99
N THR A 38 12.83 -2.86 -2.46
CA THR A 38 11.40 -2.56 -2.46
C THR A 38 10.61 -3.67 -1.81
N GLY A 39 9.59 -3.27 -1.06
CA GLY A 39 8.57 -4.18 -0.57
C GLY A 39 7.27 -4.00 -1.34
N VAL A 40 6.51 -5.07 -1.50
CA VAL A 40 5.23 -5.03 -2.22
C VAL A 40 4.19 -5.84 -1.46
N GLN A 41 3.06 -5.21 -1.17
CA GLN A 41 1.85 -5.87 -0.68
C GLN A 41 0.78 -5.71 -1.74
N PHE A 42 0.30 -6.82 -2.27
CA PHE A 42 -0.82 -6.88 -3.20
C PHE A 42 -2.13 -7.14 -2.46
N GLN A 43 -3.25 -6.76 -3.07
CA GLN A 43 -4.59 -6.99 -2.53
C GLN A 43 -4.87 -8.49 -2.32
N GLU A 44 -4.41 -9.33 -3.24
CA GLU A 44 -4.52 -10.79 -3.15
C GLU A 44 -3.11 -11.41 -3.11
N ALA A 45 -2.87 -12.23 -2.09
CA ALA A 45 -1.67 -13.02 -1.98
C ALA A 45 -2.03 -14.51 -1.90
N HIS A 46 -1.39 -15.31 -2.74
CA HIS A 46 -1.47 -16.77 -2.69
C HIS A 46 -0.28 -17.33 -1.92
N TYR A 47 -0.55 -18.21 -0.99
CA TYR A 47 0.46 -18.92 -0.19
C TYR A 47 0.07 -20.40 -0.07
N GLN A 48 1.03 -21.22 0.31
CA GLN A 48 0.83 -22.66 0.46
C GLN A 48 -0.18 -22.96 1.58
N ASP A 49 -1.08 -23.91 1.35
CA ASP A 49 -2.02 -24.37 2.37
C ASP A 49 -1.28 -24.79 3.65
N LYS A 50 -1.82 -24.38 4.79
CA LYS A 50 -1.30 -24.68 6.14
C LYS A 50 0.06 -24.07 6.49
N ILE A 51 0.66 -23.23 5.64
CA ILE A 51 1.87 -22.50 6.01
C ILE A 51 1.59 -21.62 7.24
N THR A 52 2.50 -21.67 8.21
CA THR A 52 2.41 -20.83 9.41
C THR A 52 2.92 -19.41 9.13
N VAL A 53 2.58 -18.47 9.99
CA VAL A 53 3.09 -17.09 9.95
C VAL A 53 4.62 -17.09 9.98
N GLU A 54 5.21 -17.90 10.88
CA GLU A 54 6.67 -18.02 11.03
C GLU A 54 7.33 -18.53 9.74
N GLU A 55 6.85 -19.65 9.21
CA GLU A 55 7.40 -20.25 7.97
C GLU A 55 7.30 -19.29 6.78
N LEU A 56 6.20 -18.54 6.68
CA LEU A 56 6.04 -17.56 5.60
C LEU A 56 7.00 -16.38 5.77
N CYS A 57 7.20 -15.89 7.00
CA CYS A 57 8.18 -14.83 7.28
C CYS A 57 9.62 -15.30 7.07
N GLU A 58 9.97 -16.50 7.51
CA GLU A 58 11.30 -17.09 7.29
C GLU A 58 11.60 -17.30 5.82
N THR A 59 10.63 -17.85 5.08
CA THR A 59 10.75 -18.04 3.63
C THR A 59 10.96 -16.70 2.94
N THR A 60 10.18 -15.68 3.30
CA THR A 60 10.32 -14.33 2.74
C THR A 60 11.69 -13.75 3.08
N ALA A 61 12.11 -13.80 4.34
CA ALA A 61 13.40 -13.29 4.78
C ALA A 61 14.59 -13.96 4.07
N SER A 62 14.50 -15.26 3.78
CA SER A 62 15.53 -16.01 3.09
C SER A 62 15.84 -15.53 1.66
N LEU A 63 14.93 -14.77 1.05
CA LEU A 63 15.10 -14.21 -0.30
C LEU A 63 15.99 -12.97 -0.33
N TYR A 64 16.28 -12.38 0.84
CA TYR A 64 17.02 -11.12 0.95
C TYR A 64 18.31 -11.27 1.72
N ARG A 65 19.31 -10.44 1.39
CA ARG A 65 20.65 -10.51 2.02
C ARG A 65 20.66 -10.00 3.45
N ASN A 66 19.94 -8.90 3.69
CA ASN A 66 19.86 -8.23 4.97
C ASN A 66 18.38 -7.94 5.31
N PRO A 67 17.59 -8.98 5.61
CA PRO A 67 16.20 -8.78 5.94
C PRO A 67 16.04 -8.06 7.29
N ALA A 68 14.97 -7.29 7.43
CA ALA A 68 14.55 -6.72 8.71
C ALA A 68 14.21 -7.84 9.73
N ASP A 69 14.29 -7.51 11.02
CA ASP A 69 13.88 -8.39 12.10
C ASP A 69 12.35 -8.60 12.06
N TYR A 70 11.89 -9.66 11.41
CA TYR A 70 10.45 -9.93 11.27
C TYR A 70 9.75 -10.23 12.62
N PRO A 71 10.34 -10.88 13.63
CA PRO A 71 9.76 -10.98 14.97
C PRO A 71 9.42 -9.61 15.59
N GLU A 72 10.28 -8.62 15.41
CA GLU A 72 10.04 -7.26 15.86
C GLU A 72 8.95 -6.56 15.02
N LEU A 73 8.94 -6.75 13.70
CA LEU A 73 7.85 -6.26 12.84
C LEU A 73 6.51 -6.87 13.27
N LEU A 74 6.42 -8.19 13.46
CA LEU A 74 5.20 -8.86 13.94
C LEU A 74 4.75 -8.32 15.30
N ARG A 75 5.68 -8.02 16.21
CA ARG A 75 5.39 -7.39 17.50
C ARG A 75 4.79 -6.00 17.32
N ARG A 76 5.39 -5.15 16.49
CA ARG A 76 4.91 -3.79 16.22
C ARG A 76 3.51 -3.79 15.58
N PHE A 77 3.25 -4.73 14.69
CA PHE A 77 1.94 -4.89 14.04
C PHE A 77 0.93 -5.71 14.88
N GLY A 78 1.28 -6.11 16.11
CA GLY A 78 0.37 -6.75 17.07
C GLY A 78 -0.10 -8.13 16.67
N ILE A 79 0.75 -8.92 15.99
CA ILE A 79 0.45 -10.29 15.54
C ILE A 79 1.55 -11.30 15.88
N LYS A 80 2.47 -10.95 16.77
CA LYS A 80 3.57 -11.85 17.20
C LYS A 80 3.06 -13.13 17.86
N ASP A 81 1.92 -13.08 18.55
CA ASP A 81 1.26 -14.23 19.19
C ASP A 81 0.73 -15.26 18.17
N LYS A 82 0.70 -14.92 16.89
CA LYS A 82 0.22 -15.76 15.79
C LYS A 82 1.31 -16.53 15.04
N LEU A 83 2.56 -16.46 15.49
CA LEU A 83 3.71 -17.09 14.80
C LEU A 83 3.45 -18.56 14.40
N LYS A 84 2.85 -19.35 15.28
CA LYS A 84 2.58 -20.79 15.05
C LYS A 84 1.21 -21.06 14.42
N SER A 85 0.38 -20.04 14.21
CA SER A 85 -0.92 -20.20 13.56
C SER A 85 -0.73 -20.33 12.05
N ALA A 86 -1.57 -21.15 11.41
CA ALA A 86 -1.63 -21.16 9.95
C ALA A 86 -2.16 -19.81 9.44
N VAL A 87 -1.62 -19.33 8.33
CA VAL A 87 -2.04 -18.05 7.74
C VAL A 87 -3.54 -18.06 7.39
N SER A 88 -4.07 -19.22 7.02
CA SER A 88 -5.50 -19.42 6.72
C SER A 88 -6.41 -19.24 7.96
N GLU A 89 -5.88 -19.41 9.18
CA GLU A 89 -6.62 -19.27 10.44
C GLU A 89 -6.67 -17.82 10.94
N LEU A 90 -5.89 -16.91 10.32
CA LEU A 90 -5.87 -15.50 10.69
C LEU A 90 -7.19 -14.82 10.30
N SER A 91 -7.67 -13.92 11.16
CA SER A 91 -8.74 -13.00 10.76
C SER A 91 -8.29 -12.13 9.57
N GLY A 92 -9.23 -11.54 8.82
CA GLY A 92 -8.91 -10.65 7.71
C GLY A 92 -7.95 -9.54 8.10
N GLY A 93 -8.18 -8.90 9.26
CA GLY A 93 -7.31 -7.84 9.77
C GLY A 93 -5.92 -8.33 10.21
N GLN A 94 -5.81 -9.52 10.81
CA GLN A 94 -4.52 -10.11 11.14
C GLN A 94 -3.73 -10.47 9.88
N ARG A 95 -4.41 -11.01 8.88
CA ARG A 95 -3.81 -11.35 7.59
C ARG A 95 -3.30 -10.11 6.86
N GLN A 96 -4.08 -9.03 6.86
CA GLN A 96 -3.66 -7.76 6.27
C GLN A 96 -2.39 -7.20 6.92
N ARG A 97 -2.34 -7.21 8.27
CA ARG A 97 -1.14 -6.81 9.02
C ARG A 97 0.07 -7.70 8.69
N LEU A 98 -0.12 -9.01 8.55
CA LEU A 98 0.94 -9.93 8.13
C LEU A 98 1.46 -9.57 6.75
N PHE A 99 0.60 -9.27 5.78
CA PHE A 99 1.05 -8.91 4.43
C PHE A 99 1.83 -7.60 4.39
N ILE A 100 1.49 -6.64 5.25
CA ILE A 100 2.31 -5.43 5.42
C ILE A 100 3.67 -5.79 6.01
N VAL A 101 3.73 -6.64 7.03
CA VAL A 101 4.99 -7.13 7.61
C VAL A 101 5.85 -7.79 6.54
N LEU A 102 5.29 -8.69 5.73
CA LEU A 102 6.02 -9.34 4.63
C LEU A 102 6.62 -8.34 3.64
N ALA A 103 5.89 -7.28 3.32
CA ALA A 103 6.40 -6.21 2.47
C ALA A 103 7.53 -5.38 3.11
N LEU A 104 7.63 -5.39 4.44
CA LEU A 104 8.67 -4.69 5.19
C LEU A 104 9.90 -5.57 5.50
N ILE A 105 9.81 -6.90 5.35
CA ILE A 105 10.94 -7.83 5.56
C ILE A 105 12.17 -7.49 4.68
N PRO A 106 12.04 -7.04 3.43
CA PRO A 106 13.20 -6.64 2.62
C PRO A 106 14.04 -5.51 3.21
N ASP A 107 13.61 -4.85 4.30
CA ASP A 107 14.13 -3.56 4.80
C ASP A 107 14.16 -2.51 3.68
N PRO A 108 12.99 -2.22 3.07
CA PRO A 108 12.91 -1.53 1.81
C PRO A 108 13.17 -0.01 1.94
N GLU A 109 13.69 0.60 0.87
CA GLU A 109 13.71 2.05 0.68
C GLU A 109 12.35 2.57 0.19
N VAL A 110 11.59 1.73 -0.54
CA VAL A 110 10.24 2.01 -1.04
C VAL A 110 9.32 0.82 -0.79
N VAL A 111 8.13 1.06 -0.26
CA VAL A 111 7.08 0.05 -0.13
C VAL A 111 5.86 0.41 -0.97
N PHE A 112 5.33 -0.57 -1.69
CA PHE A 112 4.10 -0.47 -2.46
C PHE A 112 2.98 -1.21 -1.74
N LEU A 113 1.89 -0.52 -1.42
CA LEU A 113 0.78 -1.04 -0.64
C LEU A 113 -0.53 -0.85 -1.42
N ASP A 114 -1.13 -1.95 -1.86
CA ASP A 114 -2.39 -1.91 -2.60
C ASP A 114 -3.57 -2.14 -1.67
N GLU A 115 -4.45 -1.11 -1.55
CA GLU A 115 -5.62 -1.10 -0.66
C GLU A 115 -5.28 -1.49 0.80
N LEU A 116 -4.30 -0.78 1.35
CA LEU A 116 -3.59 -1.03 2.60
C LEU A 116 -4.47 -1.48 3.78
N THR A 117 -5.59 -0.81 4.02
CA THR A 117 -6.38 -1.03 5.25
C THR A 117 -7.75 -1.66 5.00
N THR A 118 -7.97 -2.23 3.81
CA THR A 118 -9.20 -2.96 3.51
C THR A 118 -9.36 -4.14 4.46
N GLY A 119 -10.53 -4.24 5.10
CA GLY A 119 -10.84 -5.31 6.08
C GLY A 119 -10.31 -5.06 7.49
N LEU A 120 -9.67 -3.92 7.77
CA LEU A 120 -9.31 -3.49 9.13
C LEU A 120 -10.47 -2.70 9.78
N ASP A 121 -10.72 -2.94 11.07
CA ASP A 121 -11.54 -2.06 11.87
C ASP A 121 -10.86 -0.71 12.11
N VAL A 122 -11.60 0.29 12.58
CA VAL A 122 -11.11 1.67 12.76
C VAL A 122 -9.89 1.74 13.69
N LYS A 123 -9.86 0.94 14.77
CA LYS A 123 -8.75 0.93 15.72
C LYS A 123 -7.50 0.34 15.08
N ALA A 124 -7.64 -0.82 14.45
CA ALA A 124 -6.55 -1.50 13.74
C ALA A 124 -5.96 -0.65 12.62
N ARG A 125 -6.81 0.07 11.87
CA ARG A 125 -6.41 1.00 10.82
C ARG A 125 -5.51 2.11 11.38
N ARG A 126 -5.93 2.77 12.45
CA ARG A 126 -5.15 3.85 13.09
C ARG A 126 -3.81 3.36 13.65
N GLU A 127 -3.76 2.14 14.19
CA GLU A 127 -2.52 1.53 14.67
C GLU A 127 -1.53 1.29 13.52
N VAL A 128 -2.01 0.77 12.38
CA VAL A 128 -1.20 0.58 11.18
C VAL A 128 -0.69 1.92 10.63
N TRP A 129 -1.55 2.93 10.51
CA TRP A 129 -1.14 4.25 10.04
C TRP A 129 -0.03 4.86 10.89
N LYS A 130 -0.16 4.77 12.22
CA LYS A 130 0.87 5.27 13.13
C LYS A 130 2.22 4.60 12.89
N ILE A 131 2.24 3.28 12.70
CA ILE A 131 3.49 2.54 12.43
C ILE A 131 4.09 2.98 11.08
N LEU A 132 3.27 3.12 10.05
CA LEU A 132 3.72 3.55 8.73
C LEU A 132 4.23 4.99 8.73
N GLU A 133 3.57 5.89 9.46
CA GLU A 133 4.03 7.27 9.65
C GLU A 133 5.39 7.31 10.36
N GLU A 134 5.60 6.49 11.41
CA GLU A 134 6.90 6.36 12.06
C GLU A 134 7.98 5.85 11.09
N LEU A 135 7.67 4.90 10.21
CA LEU A 135 8.61 4.39 9.20
C LEU A 135 8.90 5.43 8.12
N LYS A 136 7.88 6.17 7.67
CA LYS A 136 8.01 7.29 6.73
C LYS A 136 8.97 8.35 7.30
N ASN A 137 8.79 8.71 8.57
CA ASN A 137 9.66 9.67 9.26
C ASN A 137 11.11 9.18 9.43
N LYS A 138 11.37 7.89 9.29
CA LYS A 138 12.70 7.28 9.26
C LYS A 138 13.28 7.13 7.84
N GLY A 139 12.59 7.62 6.83
CA GLY A 139 13.06 7.66 5.44
C GLY A 139 12.44 6.62 4.51
N LEU A 140 11.48 5.79 4.98
CA LEU A 140 10.75 4.89 4.09
C LEU A 140 9.85 5.69 3.15
N THR A 141 9.98 5.47 1.85
CA THR A 141 9.02 5.98 0.87
C THR A 141 7.84 5.01 0.76
N ILE A 142 6.63 5.54 0.90
CA ILE A 142 5.40 4.74 0.82
C ILE A 142 4.62 5.16 -0.41
N PHE A 143 4.39 4.21 -1.32
CA PHE A 143 3.44 4.33 -2.42
C PHE A 143 2.21 3.49 -2.08
N LEU A 144 1.05 4.11 -1.94
CA LEU A 144 -0.17 3.38 -1.63
C LEU A 144 -1.29 3.70 -2.63
N THR A 145 -2.17 2.73 -2.83
CA THR A 145 -3.47 2.96 -3.44
C THR A 145 -4.53 2.87 -2.33
N SER A 146 -5.47 3.77 -2.34
CA SER A 146 -6.56 3.79 -1.38
C SER A 146 -7.85 4.30 -2.00
N HIS A 147 -8.97 3.92 -1.39
CA HIS A 147 -10.28 4.52 -1.59
C HIS A 147 -10.81 5.16 -0.29
N PHE A 148 -10.00 5.18 0.77
CA PHE A 148 -10.30 5.82 2.04
C PHE A 148 -9.60 7.18 2.13
N MET A 149 -10.37 8.26 2.13
CA MET A 149 -9.79 9.61 2.11
C MET A 149 -9.12 9.98 3.43
N ASP A 150 -9.62 9.47 4.54
CA ASP A 150 -8.98 9.61 5.86
C ASP A 150 -7.58 8.98 5.92
N GLU A 151 -7.36 7.86 5.24
CA GLU A 151 -6.04 7.24 5.08
C GLU A 151 -5.09 8.12 4.26
N VAL A 152 -5.60 8.66 3.15
CA VAL A 152 -4.84 9.54 2.27
C VAL A 152 -4.43 10.82 2.98
N GLU A 153 -5.33 11.44 3.75
CA GLU A 153 -5.05 12.65 4.54
C GLU A 153 -3.93 12.45 5.58
N VAL A 154 -3.86 11.25 6.19
CA VAL A 154 -2.88 10.95 7.24
C VAL A 154 -1.52 10.55 6.64
N LEU A 155 -1.50 9.73 5.59
CA LEU A 155 -0.27 9.08 5.13
C LEU A 155 0.39 9.77 3.93
N CYS A 156 -0.36 10.50 3.10
CA CYS A 156 0.13 10.97 1.81
C CYS A 156 0.59 12.43 1.86
N ASP A 157 1.82 12.67 1.41
CA ASP A 157 2.33 14.03 1.15
C ASP A 157 1.93 14.52 -0.26
N GLN A 158 1.83 13.58 -1.22
CA GLN A 158 1.42 13.82 -2.61
C GLN A 158 0.34 12.82 -3.00
N ILE A 159 -0.63 13.25 -3.77
CA ILE A 159 -1.72 12.42 -4.26
C ILE A 159 -1.89 12.56 -5.77
N CYS A 160 -2.34 11.49 -6.40
CA CYS A 160 -2.77 11.48 -7.79
C CYS A 160 -4.19 10.93 -7.87
N ILE A 161 -5.15 11.74 -8.35
CA ILE A 161 -6.53 11.30 -8.54
C ILE A 161 -6.68 10.81 -9.98
N LEU A 162 -7.17 9.58 -10.12
CA LEU A 162 -7.41 8.95 -11.42
C LEU A 162 -8.91 8.88 -11.71
N LYS A 163 -9.31 9.40 -12.88
CA LYS A 163 -10.67 9.26 -13.45
C LYS A 163 -10.60 8.54 -14.78
N LYS A 164 -11.29 7.38 -14.89
CA LYS A 164 -11.31 6.59 -16.14
C LYS A 164 -9.91 6.35 -16.73
N GLY A 165 -8.91 6.09 -15.88
CA GLY A 165 -7.52 5.82 -16.28
C GLY A 165 -6.67 7.05 -16.60
N LYS A 166 -7.20 8.26 -16.44
CA LYS A 166 -6.47 9.52 -16.64
C LYS A 166 -6.21 10.20 -15.31
N ALA A 167 -5.03 10.76 -15.12
CA ALA A 167 -4.74 11.63 -13.99
C ALA A 167 -5.50 12.95 -14.19
N VAL A 168 -6.40 13.25 -13.26
CA VAL A 168 -7.20 14.50 -13.26
C VAL A 168 -6.69 15.50 -12.23
N PHE A 169 -5.91 15.04 -11.26
CA PHE A 169 -5.22 15.89 -10.28
C PHE A 169 -3.90 15.22 -9.86
N TYR A 170 -2.88 16.04 -9.63
CA TYR A 170 -1.63 15.67 -8.97
C TYR A 170 -1.16 16.84 -8.12
N GLY A 171 -0.85 16.58 -6.85
CA GLY A 171 -0.42 17.59 -5.88
C GLY A 171 -0.61 17.13 -4.44
N THR A 172 -0.57 18.04 -3.51
CA THR A 172 -0.83 17.77 -2.09
C THR A 172 -2.34 17.68 -1.79
N VAL A 173 -2.69 17.09 -0.64
CA VAL A 173 -4.08 17.08 -0.14
C VAL A 173 -4.63 18.52 -0.02
N SER A 174 -3.84 19.43 0.54
CA SER A 174 -4.25 20.84 0.70
C SER A 174 -4.47 21.54 -0.63
N GLU A 175 -3.70 21.20 -1.66
CA GLU A 175 -3.90 21.74 -3.02
C GLU A 175 -5.16 21.18 -3.67
N ALA A 176 -5.48 19.89 -3.47
CA ALA A 176 -6.71 19.29 -3.97
C ALA A 176 -7.95 19.99 -3.36
N ILE A 177 -7.96 20.15 -2.04
CA ILE A 177 -9.04 20.85 -1.35
C ILE A 177 -9.17 22.29 -1.87
N ARG A 178 -8.07 23.05 -1.95
CA ARG A 178 -8.08 24.45 -2.39
C ARG A 178 -8.55 24.64 -3.84
N GLN A 179 -8.29 23.67 -4.74
CA GLN A 179 -8.71 23.73 -6.14
C GLN A 179 -10.17 23.29 -6.35
N SER A 180 -10.77 22.66 -5.36
CA SER A 180 -12.18 22.29 -5.36
C SER A 180 -13.03 23.35 -4.65
N PRO A 181 -14.36 23.35 -4.80
CA PRO A 181 -15.27 24.21 -4.04
C PRO A 181 -15.54 23.69 -2.61
N TYR A 182 -14.84 22.64 -2.15
CA TYR A 182 -15.12 21.93 -0.91
C TYR A 182 -14.01 22.11 0.12
N GLU A 183 -14.35 21.87 1.38
CA GLU A 183 -13.42 21.97 2.52
C GLU A 183 -12.82 20.60 2.94
N LYS A 184 -13.39 19.49 2.43
CA LYS A 184 -12.96 18.12 2.77
C LYS A 184 -12.40 17.42 1.55
N LEU A 185 -11.38 16.56 1.77
CA LEU A 185 -10.79 15.79 0.70
C LEU A 185 -11.78 14.83 0.04
N GLU A 186 -12.67 14.22 0.80
CA GLU A 186 -13.68 13.30 0.28
C GLU A 186 -14.58 13.97 -0.77
N ASP A 187 -15.09 15.15 -0.47
CA ASP A 187 -15.93 15.93 -1.39
C ASP A 187 -15.11 16.44 -2.58
N ALA A 188 -13.88 16.90 -2.34
CA ALA A 188 -12.95 17.31 -3.39
C ALA A 188 -12.62 16.13 -4.34
N TYR A 189 -12.41 14.93 -3.81
CA TYR A 189 -12.20 13.71 -4.60
C TYR A 189 -13.41 13.42 -5.50
N LEU A 190 -14.63 13.46 -4.97
CA LEU A 190 -15.85 13.24 -5.75
C LEU A 190 -15.99 14.27 -6.87
N TRP A 191 -15.65 15.53 -6.59
CA TRP A 191 -15.65 16.59 -7.59
C TRP A 191 -14.64 16.32 -8.73
N PHE A 192 -13.39 15.99 -8.43
CA PHE A 192 -12.39 15.62 -9.44
C PHE A 192 -12.78 14.34 -10.21
N ALA A 193 -13.38 13.37 -9.51
CA ALA A 193 -13.88 12.14 -10.12
C ALA A 193 -15.12 12.40 -10.99
N GLY A 194 -15.83 13.53 -10.81
CA GLY A 194 -17.06 13.88 -11.52
C GLY A 194 -18.22 12.95 -11.15
N GLU A 195 -18.26 12.54 -9.90
CA GLU A 195 -19.32 11.74 -9.26
C GLU A 195 -20.28 12.63 -8.47
N GLU A 196 -20.21 13.95 -8.66
CA GLU A 196 -21.19 14.90 -8.14
C GLU A 196 -22.50 14.74 -8.89
N GLY A 197 -23.53 14.22 -8.23
CA GLY A 197 -24.89 14.20 -8.76
C GLY A 197 -25.58 12.86 -8.82
N GLU A 198 -24.95 11.75 -8.38
CA GLU A 198 -25.67 10.51 -8.08
C GLU A 198 -26.12 10.46 -6.62
N THR A 199 -26.56 11.59 -6.05
CA THR A 199 -27.43 11.56 -4.88
C THR A 199 -28.82 11.18 -5.35
N ASN A 200 -29.20 9.95 -5.06
CA ASN A 200 -30.52 9.37 -5.14
C ASN A 200 -31.68 10.41 -5.04
N GLU A 201 -32.15 10.86 -6.17
CA GLU A 201 -33.55 11.26 -6.35
C GLU A 201 -34.29 10.04 -6.92
N ASP A 202 -34.55 9.04 -6.07
CA ASP A 202 -35.59 8.03 -6.28
C ASP A 202 -35.79 7.27 -4.96
N PHE A 203 -36.60 7.89 -4.08
CA PHE A 203 -37.40 7.19 -3.08
C PHE A 203 -38.79 7.79 -3.05
#